data_18f157610c161de49af86f781ceb7ccc
#
_entry.id   18f157610c161de49af86f781ceb7ccc
#
_cell.length_a   1.000
_cell.length_b   1.000
_cell.length_c   1.000
_cell.angle_alpha   90.00
_cell.angle_beta   90.00
_cell.angle_gamma   90.00
#
_symmetry.space_group_name_H-M   'P 1'
#
loop_
_entity.id
_entity.type
_entity.pdbx_description
1 polymer ?
#
loop_
_entity_poly.entity_id
_entity_poly.type
_entity_poly.pdbx_seq_one_letter_code
_entity_poly.pdbx_strand_id
1 'polypeptide(L)'
;NMPAGLAAVITLLVCTTVGVISGFVVVKLKVNSFIATLGIGQVVSAIVLKISFNRQITDTFSPTFEKFGRNQYLGIPVVFYYLLIAGIVIWYIMEHTPVGRFIYATGGNPEAARLAGVKTDRIVWGSLIASSFLAGVAGIVFSAKVGLFTSATGPNYLFPAIAAVFFGASQL
;
A
#
# COMPACT_ATOMS: atom_id res chain seq x y z
N ASN A 1 15.93 1.66 22.00
CA ASN A 1 16.09 0.86 20.80
C ASN A 1 14.91 -0.11 20.70
N MET A 2 13.94 0.22 19.85
CA MET A 2 12.83 -0.71 19.57
C MET A 2 13.33 -1.85 18.68
N PRO A 3 12.93 -3.10 18.92
CA PRO A 3 13.26 -4.20 18.02
C PRO A 3 12.60 -3.96 16.65
N ALA A 4 13.33 -4.22 15.56
CA ALA A 4 12.88 -3.97 14.19
C ALA A 4 11.52 -4.61 13.88
N GLY A 5 11.24 -5.79 14.43
CA GLY A 5 9.95 -6.44 14.26
C GLY A 5 8.77 -5.67 14.86
N LEU A 6 8.97 -5.06 16.02
CA LEU A 6 7.93 -4.27 16.68
C LEU A 6 7.66 -2.97 15.89
N ALA A 7 8.71 -2.33 15.37
CA ALA A 7 8.59 -1.16 14.50
C ALA A 7 7.84 -1.50 13.21
N ALA A 8 8.10 -2.66 12.60
CA ALA A 8 7.38 -3.12 11.41
C ALA A 8 5.88 -3.33 11.69
N VAL A 9 5.53 -3.97 12.82
CA VAL A 9 4.13 -4.17 13.20
C VAL A 9 3.41 -2.83 13.42
N ILE A 10 4.05 -1.89 14.13
CA ILE A 10 3.47 -0.54 14.34
C ILE A 10 3.25 0.16 13.00
N THR A 11 4.22 0.10 12.08
CA THR A 11 4.09 0.69 10.75
C THR A 11 2.90 0.11 10.00
N LEU A 12 2.72 -1.21 10.00
CA LEU A 12 1.59 -1.86 9.35
C LEU A 12 0.25 -1.46 9.97
N LEU A 13 0.18 -1.35 11.30
CA LEU A 13 -1.01 -0.88 12.00
C LEU A 13 -1.36 0.57 11.62
N VAL A 14 -0.37 1.46 11.60
CA VAL A 14 -0.57 2.86 11.18
C VAL A 14 -1.05 2.93 9.73
N CYS A 15 -0.40 2.21 8.81
CA CYS A 15 -0.81 2.18 7.40
C CYS A 15 -2.22 1.62 7.23
N THR A 16 -2.57 0.54 7.95
CA THR A 16 -3.91 -0.03 7.93
C THR A 16 -4.94 0.96 8.45
N THR A 17 -4.62 1.70 9.51
CA THR A 17 -5.51 2.76 10.06
C THR A 17 -5.76 3.86 9.03
N VAL A 18 -4.74 4.28 8.29
CA VAL A 18 -4.91 5.24 7.17
C VAL A 18 -5.85 4.67 6.11
N GLY A 19 -5.73 3.37 5.79
CA GLY A 19 -6.65 2.68 4.88
C GLY A 19 -8.10 2.67 5.39
N VAL A 20 -8.31 2.44 6.69
CA VAL A 20 -9.64 2.49 7.31
C VAL A 20 -10.24 3.89 7.22
N ILE A 21 -9.44 4.93 7.51
CA ILE A 21 -9.88 6.34 7.41
C ILE A 21 -10.23 6.67 5.95
N SER A 22 -9.38 6.28 5.00
CA SER A 22 -9.64 6.48 3.57
C SER A 22 -10.93 5.80 3.12
N GLY A 23 -11.15 4.56 3.54
CA GLY A 23 -12.38 3.83 3.28
C GLY A 23 -13.61 4.50 3.89
N PHE A 24 -13.50 5.02 5.12
CA PHE A 24 -14.58 5.76 5.75
C PHE A 24 -14.96 7.02 4.95
N VAL A 25 -13.97 7.82 4.54
CA VAL A 25 -14.21 9.05 3.76
C VAL A 25 -14.85 8.71 2.41
N VAL A 26 -14.35 7.71 1.70
CA VAL A 26 -14.86 7.35 0.37
C VAL A 26 -16.27 6.75 0.46
N VAL A 27 -16.50 5.80 1.37
CA VAL A 27 -17.74 5.04 1.42
C VAL A 27 -18.85 5.77 2.17
N LYS A 28 -18.53 6.37 3.33
CA LYS A 28 -19.54 7.04 4.16
C LYS A 28 -19.82 8.47 3.74
N LEU A 29 -18.80 9.23 3.39
CA LEU A 29 -18.96 10.60 2.94
C LEU A 29 -19.23 10.70 1.43
N LYS A 30 -19.16 9.56 0.71
CA LYS A 30 -19.40 9.47 -0.75
C LYS A 30 -18.52 10.42 -1.56
N VAL A 31 -17.30 10.69 -1.07
CA VAL A 31 -16.30 11.50 -1.77
C VAL A 31 -15.65 10.66 -2.86
N ASN A 32 -15.31 11.27 -3.98
CA ASN A 32 -14.55 10.60 -5.03
C ASN A 32 -13.27 9.98 -4.47
N SER A 33 -13.05 8.69 -4.74
CA SER A 33 -11.94 7.92 -4.19
C SER A 33 -10.57 8.54 -4.50
N PHE A 34 -10.39 9.04 -5.72
CA PHE A 34 -9.12 9.65 -6.15
C PHE A 34 -8.82 10.94 -5.37
N ILE A 35 -9.81 11.84 -5.24
CA ILE A 35 -9.65 13.09 -4.50
C ILE A 35 -9.42 12.83 -3.00
N ALA A 36 -10.20 11.91 -2.43
CA ALA A 36 -10.09 11.56 -1.01
C ALA A 36 -8.71 10.98 -0.66
N THR A 37 -8.22 10.02 -1.46
CA THR A 37 -6.92 9.39 -1.22
C THR A 37 -5.75 10.33 -1.44
N LEU A 38 -5.81 11.22 -2.44
CA LEU A 38 -4.80 12.27 -2.62
C LEU A 38 -4.78 13.24 -1.44
N GLY A 39 -5.96 13.71 -0.98
CA GLY A 39 -6.06 14.61 0.17
C GLY A 39 -5.49 13.99 1.45
N ILE A 40 -5.87 12.75 1.75
CA ILE A 40 -5.35 12.00 2.91
C ILE A 40 -3.84 11.79 2.77
N GLY A 41 -3.34 11.48 1.58
CA GLY A 41 -1.91 11.36 1.29
C GLY A 41 -1.13 12.64 1.62
N GLN A 42 -1.67 13.82 1.29
CA GLN A 42 -1.06 15.10 1.64
C GLN A 42 -1.04 15.36 3.15
N VAL A 43 -2.14 15.01 3.84
CA VAL A 43 -2.19 15.12 5.32
C VAL A 43 -1.15 14.21 5.96
N VAL A 44 -1.04 12.95 5.53
CA VAL A 44 -0.03 12.01 6.03
C VAL A 44 1.38 12.53 5.74
N SER A 45 1.64 13.05 4.55
CA SER A 45 2.94 13.65 4.19
C SER A 45 3.29 14.83 5.08
N ALA A 46 2.33 15.71 5.40
CA ALA A 46 2.53 16.83 6.30
C ALA A 46 2.87 16.38 7.73
N ILE A 47 2.19 15.33 8.22
CA ILE A 47 2.46 14.74 9.53
C ILE A 47 3.88 14.16 9.57
N VAL A 48 4.27 13.41 8.53
CA VAL A 48 5.61 12.83 8.39
C VAL A 48 6.68 13.92 8.38
N LEU A 49 6.50 15.00 7.61
CA LEU A 49 7.41 16.15 7.59
C LEU A 49 7.56 16.79 8.98
N LYS A 50 6.46 16.95 9.70
CA LYS A 50 6.47 17.53 11.05
C LYS A 50 7.21 16.64 12.05
N ILE A 51 6.99 15.32 12.02
CA ILE A 51 7.63 14.38 12.94
C ILE A 51 9.12 14.21 12.63
N SER A 52 9.48 14.16 11.33
CA SER A 52 10.88 13.98 10.91
C SER A 52 11.71 15.27 10.96
N PHE A 53 11.07 16.43 11.24
CA PHE A 53 11.72 17.75 11.11
C PHE A 53 12.42 17.94 9.76
N ASN A 54 11.93 17.32 8.72
CA ASN A 54 12.51 17.28 7.38
C ASN A 54 13.98 16.79 7.34
N ARG A 55 14.38 15.99 8.33
CA ARG A 55 15.73 15.42 8.42
C ARG A 55 15.74 14.03 7.78
N GLN A 56 16.84 13.71 7.15
CA GLN A 56 17.14 12.33 6.78
C GLN A 56 17.58 11.58 8.06
N ILE A 57 16.96 10.43 8.29
CA ILE A 57 17.31 9.56 9.42
C ILE A 57 18.16 8.42 8.83
N THR A 58 19.46 8.47 9.19
CA THR A 58 20.45 7.46 8.84
C THR A 58 20.91 6.77 10.12
N ASP A 59 21.55 5.61 9.98
CA ASP A 59 22.20 4.85 11.08
C ASP A 59 21.28 4.37 12.22
N THR A 60 19.97 4.35 12.01
CA THR A 60 19.02 3.90 13.03
C THR A 60 18.61 2.45 12.84
N PHE A 61 18.93 1.86 11.70
CA PHE A 61 18.50 0.53 11.36
C PHE A 61 19.48 -0.54 11.87
N SER A 62 18.91 -1.59 12.49
CA SER A 62 19.70 -2.75 12.91
C SER A 62 20.29 -3.47 11.68
N PRO A 63 21.54 -3.97 11.76
CA PRO A 63 22.16 -4.75 10.68
C PRO A 63 21.30 -5.95 10.21
N THR A 64 20.50 -6.51 11.11
CA THR A 64 19.57 -7.58 10.80
C THR A 64 18.40 -7.10 9.92
N PHE A 65 17.95 -5.85 10.10
CA PHE A 65 16.89 -5.26 9.29
C PHE A 65 17.37 -4.93 7.87
N GLU A 66 18.60 -4.42 7.73
CA GLU A 66 19.19 -4.15 6.43
C GLU A 66 19.39 -5.42 5.59
N LYS A 67 19.74 -6.54 6.23
CA LYS A 67 19.83 -7.85 5.56
C LYS A 67 18.52 -8.25 4.89
N PHE A 68 17.38 -7.87 5.46
CA PHE A 68 16.05 -8.15 4.90
C PHE A 68 15.81 -7.48 3.54
N GLY A 69 16.45 -6.33 3.27
CA GLY A 69 16.31 -5.60 2.00
C GLY A 69 17.51 -5.70 1.06
N ARG A 70 18.71 -5.91 1.60
CA ARG A 70 19.98 -5.86 0.84
C ARG A 70 20.53 -7.23 0.42
N ASN A 71 20.06 -8.32 1.03
CA ASN A 71 20.54 -9.65 0.67
C ASN A 71 20.27 -9.96 -0.80
N GLN A 72 21.20 -10.71 -1.38
CA GLN A 72 21.07 -11.28 -2.73
C GLN A 72 21.09 -12.80 -2.62
N TYR A 73 20.12 -13.45 -3.25
CA TYR A 73 20.11 -14.90 -3.43
C TYR A 73 20.26 -15.21 -4.92
N LEU A 74 21.19 -16.05 -5.29
CA LEU A 74 21.48 -16.41 -6.69
C LEU A 74 21.77 -15.18 -7.59
N GLY A 75 22.36 -14.11 -7.04
CA GLY A 75 22.63 -12.86 -7.77
C GLY A 75 21.42 -11.95 -7.97
N ILE A 76 20.25 -12.32 -7.45
CA ILE A 76 19.01 -11.55 -7.55
C ILE A 76 18.70 -10.89 -6.19
N PRO A 77 18.37 -9.59 -6.15
CA PRO A 77 17.99 -8.91 -4.91
C PRO A 77 16.76 -9.56 -4.28
N VAL A 78 16.74 -9.72 -2.96
CA VAL A 78 15.62 -10.34 -2.21
C VAL A 78 14.30 -9.61 -2.47
N VAL A 79 14.33 -8.31 -2.73
CA VAL A 79 13.15 -7.49 -3.04
C VAL A 79 12.39 -8.02 -4.27
N PHE A 80 13.08 -8.63 -5.23
CA PHE A 80 12.45 -9.25 -6.39
C PHE A 80 11.60 -10.47 -6.00
N TYR A 81 12.09 -11.29 -5.06
CA TYR A 81 11.30 -12.42 -4.55
C TYR A 81 10.06 -11.96 -3.79
N TYR A 82 10.16 -10.87 -3.01
CA TYR A 82 8.98 -10.29 -2.34
C TYR A 82 7.96 -9.79 -3.36
N LEU A 83 8.40 -9.16 -4.44
CA LEU A 83 7.52 -8.73 -5.53
C LEU A 83 6.80 -9.92 -6.18
N LEU A 84 7.55 -11.00 -6.48
CA LEU A 84 6.99 -12.23 -7.05
C LEU A 84 5.94 -12.86 -6.13
N ILE A 85 6.26 -13.01 -4.84
CA ILE A 85 5.33 -13.56 -3.85
C ILE A 85 4.07 -12.70 -3.76
N ALA A 86 4.22 -11.37 -3.64
CA ALA A 86 3.09 -10.45 -3.60
C ALA A 86 2.24 -10.54 -4.88
N GLY A 87 2.86 -10.61 -6.05
CA GLY A 87 2.18 -10.77 -7.33
C GLY A 87 1.38 -12.07 -7.42
N ILE A 88 1.99 -13.20 -7.03
CA ILE A 88 1.33 -14.52 -7.01
C ILE A 88 0.15 -14.52 -6.03
N VAL A 89 0.31 -13.95 -4.83
CA VAL A 89 -0.77 -13.87 -3.84
C VAL A 89 -1.92 -13.03 -4.34
N ILE A 90 -1.65 -11.85 -4.91
CA ILE A 90 -2.69 -10.98 -5.46
C ILE A 90 -3.38 -11.66 -6.65
N TRP A 91 -2.61 -12.25 -7.56
CA TRP A 91 -3.17 -13.00 -8.69
C TRP A 91 -4.08 -14.12 -8.21
N TYR A 92 -3.64 -14.92 -7.24
CA TYR A 92 -4.44 -16.01 -6.69
C TYR A 92 -5.74 -15.51 -6.04
N ILE A 93 -5.67 -14.40 -5.27
CA ILE A 93 -6.87 -13.80 -4.66
C ILE A 93 -7.83 -13.31 -5.73
N MET A 94 -7.33 -12.63 -6.76
CA MET A 94 -8.17 -12.04 -7.81
C MET A 94 -8.82 -13.10 -8.69
N GLU A 95 -8.08 -14.14 -9.08
CA GLU A 95 -8.55 -15.13 -10.05
C GLU A 95 -9.31 -16.30 -9.40
N HIS A 96 -8.87 -16.75 -8.22
CA HIS A 96 -9.33 -18.01 -7.63
C HIS A 96 -10.25 -17.84 -6.41
N THR A 97 -10.50 -16.60 -5.95
CA THR A 97 -11.35 -16.40 -4.77
C THR A 97 -12.67 -15.68 -5.09
N PRO A 98 -13.71 -15.87 -4.26
CA PRO A 98 -14.96 -15.10 -4.39
C PRO A 98 -14.74 -13.59 -4.28
N VAL A 99 -13.72 -13.17 -3.51
CA VAL A 99 -13.39 -11.76 -3.30
C VAL A 99 -12.99 -11.10 -4.62
N GLY A 100 -12.15 -11.76 -5.41
CA GLY A 100 -11.75 -11.25 -6.73
C GLY A 100 -12.95 -11.06 -7.65
N ARG A 101 -13.85 -12.03 -7.72
CA ARG A 101 -15.09 -11.93 -8.52
C ARG A 101 -15.95 -10.74 -8.11
N PHE A 102 -16.09 -10.49 -6.81
CA PHE A 102 -16.83 -9.31 -6.33
C PHE A 102 -16.11 -7.99 -6.63
N ILE A 103 -14.77 -7.98 -6.60
CA ILE A 103 -13.97 -6.80 -6.99
C ILE A 103 -14.19 -6.51 -8.47
N TYR A 104 -14.07 -7.50 -9.35
CA TYR A 104 -14.32 -7.32 -10.80
C TYR A 104 -15.75 -6.87 -11.09
N ALA A 105 -16.76 -7.50 -10.46
CA ALA A 105 -18.15 -7.11 -10.62
C ALA A 105 -18.41 -5.66 -10.16
N THR A 106 -17.81 -5.26 -9.02
CA THR A 106 -17.95 -3.89 -8.48
C THR A 106 -17.20 -2.88 -9.36
N GLY A 107 -16.06 -3.25 -9.94
CA GLY A 107 -15.28 -2.39 -10.84
C GLY A 107 -15.95 -2.16 -12.20
N GLY A 108 -16.63 -3.18 -12.74
CA GLY A 108 -17.30 -3.09 -14.02
C GLY A 108 -18.61 -2.29 -13.98
N ASN A 109 -19.50 -2.62 -13.06
CA ASN A 109 -20.74 -1.87 -12.83
C ASN A 109 -21.17 -1.98 -11.35
N PRO A 110 -20.89 -0.96 -10.54
CA PRO A 110 -21.23 -0.97 -9.12
C PRO A 110 -22.73 -1.10 -8.84
N GLU A 111 -23.58 -0.50 -9.69
CA GLU A 111 -25.04 -0.56 -9.52
C GLU A 111 -25.59 -1.95 -9.83
N ALA A 112 -25.15 -2.56 -10.93
CA ALA A 112 -25.54 -3.93 -11.27
C ALA A 112 -25.06 -4.93 -10.21
N ALA A 113 -23.83 -4.79 -9.74
CA ALA A 113 -23.30 -5.62 -8.67
C ALA A 113 -24.13 -5.49 -7.37
N ARG A 114 -24.56 -4.28 -7.02
CA ARG A 114 -25.40 -4.00 -5.86
C ARG A 114 -26.79 -4.64 -6.01
N LEU A 115 -27.40 -4.55 -7.18
CA LEU A 115 -28.68 -5.19 -7.47
C LEU A 115 -28.58 -6.73 -7.41
N ALA A 116 -27.42 -7.29 -7.78
CA ALA A 116 -27.11 -8.71 -7.61
C ALA A 116 -26.78 -9.13 -6.17
N GLY A 117 -26.93 -8.22 -5.19
CA GLY A 117 -26.73 -8.48 -3.76
C GLY A 117 -25.29 -8.34 -3.26
N VAL A 118 -24.35 -7.87 -4.09
CA VAL A 118 -22.97 -7.62 -3.67
C VAL A 118 -22.92 -6.38 -2.80
N LYS A 119 -22.29 -6.48 -1.63
CA LYS A 119 -22.06 -5.33 -0.72
C LYS A 119 -20.88 -4.48 -1.23
N THR A 120 -21.10 -3.71 -2.29
CA THR A 120 -20.08 -2.90 -2.97
C THR A 120 -19.31 -2.00 -2.03
N ASP A 121 -19.97 -1.39 -1.04
CA ASP A 121 -19.34 -0.53 -0.04
C ASP A 121 -18.25 -1.28 0.76
N ARG A 122 -18.49 -2.54 1.12
CA ARG A 122 -17.51 -3.36 1.84
C ARG A 122 -16.33 -3.74 0.95
N ILE A 123 -16.59 -3.98 -0.33
CA ILE A 123 -15.55 -4.30 -1.30
C ILE A 123 -14.63 -3.09 -1.50
N VAL A 124 -15.19 -1.91 -1.73
CA VAL A 124 -14.41 -0.67 -1.86
C VAL A 124 -13.60 -0.38 -0.59
N TRP A 125 -14.23 -0.50 0.58
CA TRP A 125 -13.54 -0.27 1.84
C TRP A 125 -12.40 -1.27 2.06
N GLY A 126 -12.67 -2.57 1.83
CA GLY A 126 -11.68 -3.63 1.94
C GLY A 126 -10.50 -3.45 1.00
N SER A 127 -10.73 -3.03 -0.24
CA SER A 127 -9.65 -2.77 -1.21
C SER A 127 -8.76 -1.61 -0.80
N LEU A 128 -9.30 -0.53 -0.22
CA LEU A 128 -8.52 0.59 0.30
C LEU A 128 -7.66 0.19 1.51
N ILE A 129 -8.19 -0.64 2.41
CA ILE A 129 -7.45 -1.19 3.53
C ILE A 129 -6.31 -2.09 3.04
N ALA A 130 -6.60 -3.01 2.12
CA ALA A 130 -5.60 -3.91 1.55
C ALA A 130 -4.50 -3.15 0.81
N SER A 131 -4.84 -2.13 0.02
CA SER A 131 -3.89 -1.27 -0.66
C SER A 131 -2.97 -0.54 0.31
N SER A 132 -3.52 0.05 1.38
CA SER A 132 -2.74 0.74 2.41
C SER A 132 -1.84 -0.21 3.19
N PHE A 133 -2.29 -1.43 3.47
CA PHE A 133 -1.47 -2.47 4.09
C PHE A 133 -0.28 -2.85 3.18
N LEU A 134 -0.53 -3.10 1.89
CA LEU A 134 0.51 -3.41 0.92
C LEU A 134 1.51 -2.26 0.74
N ALA A 135 1.04 -1.01 0.76
CA ALA A 135 1.91 0.16 0.75
C ALA A 135 2.81 0.20 2.01
N GLY A 136 2.28 -0.16 3.18
CA GLY A 136 3.06 -0.30 4.40
C GLY A 136 4.16 -1.37 4.28
N VAL A 137 3.84 -2.54 3.72
CA VAL A 137 4.83 -3.60 3.45
C VAL A 137 5.90 -3.11 2.49
N ALA A 138 5.50 -2.45 1.39
CA ALA A 138 6.43 -1.88 0.42
C ALA A 138 7.37 -0.84 1.07
N GLY A 139 6.84 0.02 1.95
CA GLY A 139 7.62 1.00 2.69
C GLY A 139 8.66 0.37 3.61
N ILE A 140 8.31 -0.72 4.31
CA ILE A 140 9.23 -1.47 5.17
C ILE A 140 10.37 -2.07 4.34
N VAL A 141 10.03 -2.76 3.25
CA VAL A 141 11.01 -3.38 2.34
C VAL A 141 11.92 -2.33 1.71
N PHE A 142 11.35 -1.20 1.30
CA PHE A 142 12.11 -0.09 0.74
C PHE A 142 13.09 0.50 1.75
N SER A 143 12.65 0.78 2.98
CA SER A 143 13.50 1.28 4.05
C SER A 143 14.63 0.32 4.40
N ALA A 144 14.36 -1.00 4.41
CA ALA A 144 15.36 -2.03 4.62
C ALA A 144 16.40 -2.07 3.48
N LYS A 145 15.98 -1.85 2.24
CA LYS A 145 16.87 -1.84 1.07
C LYS A 145 17.78 -0.62 1.05
N VAL A 146 17.21 0.56 1.31
CA VAL A 146 17.95 1.84 1.19
C VAL A 146 18.78 2.12 2.43
N GLY A 147 18.32 1.69 3.62
CA GLY A 147 19.02 1.91 4.89
C GLY A 147 18.92 3.36 5.39
N LEU A 148 18.04 4.16 4.81
CA LEU A 148 17.78 5.53 5.23
C LEU A 148 16.29 5.87 5.07
N PHE A 149 15.82 6.82 5.87
CA PHE A 149 14.50 7.39 5.74
C PHE A 149 14.59 8.83 5.27
N THR A 150 13.77 9.18 4.25
CA THR A 150 13.52 10.56 3.84
C THR A 150 12.05 10.78 3.55
N SER A 151 11.52 11.92 3.99
CA SER A 151 10.11 12.29 3.84
C SER A 151 9.68 12.46 2.39
N ALA A 152 10.61 12.74 1.47
CA ALA A 152 10.34 12.91 0.05
C ALA A 152 10.13 11.60 -0.71
N THR A 153 10.49 10.45 -0.15
CA THR A 153 10.46 9.16 -0.85
C THR A 153 9.05 8.77 -1.30
N GLY A 154 8.06 8.86 -0.40
CA GLY A 154 6.67 8.49 -0.71
C GLY A 154 6.07 9.28 -1.87
N PRO A 155 6.06 10.61 -1.83
CA PRO A 155 5.54 11.45 -2.89
C PRO A 155 6.15 11.19 -4.27
N ASN A 156 7.46 10.88 -4.34
CA ASN A 156 8.13 10.61 -5.60
C ASN A 156 7.64 9.34 -6.32
N TYR A 157 7.06 8.38 -5.60
CA TYR A 157 6.49 7.16 -6.19
C TYR A 157 5.02 7.30 -6.59
N LEU A 158 4.35 8.40 -6.27
CA LEU A 158 2.93 8.61 -6.57
C LEU A 158 2.67 8.56 -8.08
N PHE A 159 3.36 9.38 -8.85
CA PHE A 159 3.15 9.45 -10.31
C PHE A 159 3.52 8.16 -11.04
N PRO A 160 4.67 7.53 -10.77
CA PRO A 160 4.98 6.22 -11.36
C PRO A 160 3.94 5.14 -11.03
N ALA A 161 3.39 5.13 -9.81
CA ALA A 161 2.36 4.18 -9.42
C ALA A 161 1.05 4.43 -10.18
N ILE A 162 0.62 5.68 -10.31
CA ILE A 162 -0.55 6.05 -11.10
C ILE A 162 -0.36 5.64 -12.56
N ALA A 163 0.80 5.94 -13.16
CA ALA A 163 1.11 5.55 -14.53
C ALA A 163 1.02 4.03 -14.71
N ALA A 164 1.59 3.24 -13.80
CA ALA A 164 1.51 1.78 -13.85
C ALA A 164 0.07 1.26 -13.83
N VAL A 165 -0.82 1.87 -13.02
CA VAL A 165 -2.24 1.51 -12.98
C VAL A 165 -2.94 1.82 -14.30
N PHE A 166 -2.69 3.00 -14.88
CA PHE A 166 -3.29 3.37 -16.16
C PHE A 166 -2.81 2.48 -17.31
N PHE A 167 -1.53 2.15 -17.35
CA PHE A 167 -1.01 1.20 -18.35
C PHE A 167 -1.61 -0.20 -18.16
N GLY A 168 -1.75 -0.67 -16.92
CA GLY A 168 -2.40 -1.95 -16.63
C GLY A 168 -3.87 -1.97 -17.06
N ALA A 169 -4.61 -0.90 -16.80
CA ALA A 169 -6.02 -0.79 -17.17
C ALA A 169 -6.25 -0.67 -18.68
N SER A 170 -5.27 -0.16 -19.44
CA SER A 170 -5.38 -0.02 -20.90
C SER A 170 -5.17 -1.33 -21.67
N GLN A 171 -4.72 -2.40 -21.03
CA GLN A 171 -4.49 -3.72 -21.64
C GLN A 171 -5.71 -4.65 -21.53
N LEU A 172 -6.76 -4.25 -20.85
CA LEU A 172 -8.03 -4.95 -20.69
C LEU A 172 -9.14 -4.28 -21.50
#